data_c0c37c6a7cb93b5fcc55d6d95cddfcd2
#
_entry.id   c0c37c6a7cb93b5fcc55d6d95cddfcd2
#
_cell.length_a   1.000
_cell.length_b   1.000
_cell.length_c   1.000
_cell.angle_alpha   90.00
_cell.angle_beta   90.00
_cell.angle_gamma   90.00
#
_symmetry.space_group_name_H-M   'P 1'
#
loop_
_entity.id
_entity.type
_entity.pdbx_description
1 polymer ?
#
loop_
_entity_poly.entity_id
_entity_poly.type
_entity_poly.pdbx_seq_one_letter_code
_entity_poly.pdbx_strand_id
1 'polypeptide(L)'
;VLNRTFSPYYPNDVCGVIYQNKNRHLSCQFTFACDGKSKAIKEPDAWDRAKKIAAETLDGKLWMPDVAKSTHYHDDWAHPNWVREMKRMDKLGGLIFYRPRNWGDGSEEPKWGDPKTTAKSVANL
;
A
#
# COMPACT_ATOMS: atom_id res chain seq x y z
N VAL A 1 -0.09 -0.09 -0.62
CA VAL A 1 -0.62 0.89 -1.58
C VAL A 1 -2.05 0.56 -1.97
N LEU A 2 -2.28 -0.61 -2.51
CA LEU A 2 -3.62 -0.96 -3.01
C LEU A 2 -4.69 -0.89 -1.92
N ASN A 3 -4.39 -1.39 -0.72
CA ASN A 3 -5.34 -1.32 0.38
C ASN A 3 -5.76 0.11 0.69
N ARG A 4 -4.84 1.06 0.59
CA ARG A 4 -5.15 2.47 0.84
C ARG A 4 -6.18 3.03 -0.15
N THR A 5 -6.20 2.52 -1.39
CA THR A 5 -7.16 3.01 -2.39
C THR A 5 -8.61 2.66 -2.02
N PHE A 6 -8.79 1.65 -1.18
CA PHE A 6 -10.12 1.24 -0.70
C PHE A 6 -10.54 1.95 0.58
N SER A 7 -9.61 2.61 1.26
CA SER A 7 -9.85 3.29 2.51
C SER A 7 -10.41 4.70 2.29
N PRO A 8 -11.38 5.14 3.11
CA PRO A 8 -11.88 6.51 3.02
C PRO A 8 -10.86 7.57 3.43
N TYR A 9 -9.75 7.16 4.06
CA TYR A 9 -8.74 8.07 4.59
C TYR A 9 -7.65 8.43 3.58
N TYR A 10 -7.65 7.82 2.39
CA TYR A 10 -6.60 7.97 1.40
C TYR A 10 -7.18 8.24 0.02
N PRO A 11 -6.35 8.72 -0.95
CA PRO A 11 -6.79 8.82 -2.33
C PRO A 11 -7.30 7.47 -2.86
N ASN A 12 -8.26 7.52 -3.77
CA ASN A 12 -8.94 6.31 -4.25
C ASN A 12 -8.31 5.70 -5.50
N ASP A 13 -7.09 6.09 -5.83
CA ASP A 13 -6.34 5.51 -6.94
C ASP A 13 -4.88 5.31 -6.55
N VAL A 14 -4.21 4.39 -7.26
CA VAL A 14 -2.85 3.98 -6.94
C VAL A 14 -1.87 5.15 -7.05
N CYS A 15 -1.94 5.91 -8.12
CA CYS A 15 -1.03 7.05 -8.31
C CYS A 15 -1.26 8.12 -7.24
N GLY A 16 -2.52 8.38 -6.87
CA GLY A 16 -2.84 9.32 -5.81
C GLY A 16 -2.22 8.92 -4.47
N VAL A 17 -2.25 7.62 -4.15
CA VAL A 17 -1.62 7.11 -2.93
C VAL A 17 -0.10 7.26 -2.99
N ILE A 18 0.51 6.85 -4.10
CA ILE A 18 1.98 6.88 -4.25
C ILE A 18 2.52 8.30 -4.16
N TYR A 19 1.87 9.24 -4.82
CA TYR A 19 2.34 10.61 -4.88
C TYR A 19 1.71 11.53 -3.83
N GLN A 20 1.06 10.98 -2.83
CA GLN A 20 0.45 11.75 -1.77
C GLN A 20 1.52 12.59 -1.07
N ASN A 21 1.23 13.90 -0.92
CA ASN A 21 2.13 14.87 -0.29
C ASN A 21 3.47 15.05 -1.02
N LYS A 22 3.58 14.72 -2.31
CA LYS A 22 4.84 14.85 -3.06
C LYS A 22 5.38 16.28 -3.08
N ASN A 23 4.50 17.28 -2.93
CA ASN A 23 4.88 18.70 -2.96
C ASN A 23 5.28 19.24 -1.59
N ARG A 24 5.25 18.40 -0.55
CA ARG A 24 5.64 18.79 0.80
C ARG A 24 7.01 18.21 1.11
N HIS A 25 8.02 19.08 1.17
CA HIS A 25 9.37 18.66 1.50
C HIS A 25 9.39 17.90 2.84
N LEU A 26 10.04 16.74 2.87
CA LEU A 26 10.15 15.83 4.03
C LEU A 26 8.82 15.21 4.49
N SER A 27 7.73 15.45 3.75
CA SER A 27 6.41 14.93 4.13
C SER A 27 5.76 14.10 3.06
N CYS A 28 6.44 13.83 1.93
CA CYS A 28 5.90 12.95 0.90
C CYS A 28 5.77 11.53 1.45
N GLN A 29 4.67 10.87 1.11
CA GLN A 29 4.35 9.54 1.65
C GLN A 29 5.41 8.50 1.29
N PHE A 30 5.95 8.58 0.08
CA PHE A 30 7.05 7.73 -0.39
C PHE A 30 8.21 8.62 -0.78
N THR A 31 9.37 8.42 -0.17
CA THR A 31 10.54 9.28 -0.40
C THR A 31 10.97 9.31 -1.85
N PHE A 32 10.86 8.18 -2.59
CA PHE A 32 11.27 8.14 -3.99
C PHE A 32 10.46 9.10 -4.86
N ALA A 33 9.25 9.47 -4.43
CA ALA A 33 8.39 10.39 -5.20
C ALA A 33 8.88 11.84 -5.14
N CYS A 34 9.76 12.18 -4.21
CA CYS A 34 10.19 13.55 -3.99
C CYS A 34 11.68 13.70 -3.66
N ASP A 35 12.49 12.66 -3.85
CA ASP A 35 13.93 12.71 -3.52
C ASP A 35 14.81 13.27 -4.66
N GLY A 36 14.23 13.52 -5.82
CA GLY A 36 14.96 14.05 -6.97
C GLY A 36 15.92 13.08 -7.64
N LYS A 37 15.97 11.84 -7.19
CA LYS A 37 16.89 10.83 -7.74
C LYS A 37 16.35 10.21 -9.01
N SER A 38 17.26 9.70 -9.84
CA SER A 38 16.89 8.99 -11.07
C SER A 38 16.03 7.77 -10.76
N LYS A 39 15.02 7.53 -11.59
CA LYS A 39 14.16 6.34 -11.55
C LYS A 39 14.57 5.32 -12.61
N ALA A 40 15.80 5.41 -13.15
CA ALA A 40 16.29 4.47 -14.15
C ALA A 40 16.33 3.05 -13.59
N ILE A 41 15.90 2.09 -14.41
CA ILE A 41 15.88 0.68 -14.03
C ILE A 41 17.30 0.11 -14.22
N LYS A 42 17.88 -0.41 -13.14
CA LYS A 42 19.22 -0.97 -13.12
C LYS A 42 19.25 -2.48 -13.00
N GLU A 43 18.11 -3.10 -12.64
CA GLU A 43 17.98 -4.54 -12.44
C GLU A 43 16.78 -5.05 -13.23
N PRO A 44 16.94 -5.35 -14.54
CA PRO A 44 15.80 -5.73 -15.38
C PRO A 44 15.01 -6.94 -14.89
N ASP A 45 15.70 -7.97 -14.39
CA ASP A 45 15.01 -9.18 -13.91
C ASP A 45 14.15 -8.90 -12.68
N ALA A 46 14.68 -8.13 -11.74
CA ALA A 46 13.92 -7.71 -10.55
C ALA A 46 12.75 -6.84 -10.94
N TRP A 47 12.94 -5.96 -11.90
CA TRP A 47 11.87 -5.10 -12.42
C TRP A 47 10.75 -5.91 -13.07
N ASP A 48 11.10 -6.93 -13.87
CA ASP A 48 10.09 -7.80 -14.50
C ASP A 48 9.29 -8.56 -13.46
N ARG A 49 9.93 -9.07 -12.41
CA ARG A 49 9.23 -9.71 -11.29
C ARG A 49 8.32 -8.73 -10.57
N ALA A 50 8.77 -7.52 -10.32
CA ALA A 50 7.98 -6.49 -9.64
C ALA A 50 6.73 -6.14 -10.46
N LYS A 51 6.88 -5.98 -11.78
CA LYS A 51 5.74 -5.71 -12.66
C LYS A 51 4.72 -6.83 -12.62
N LYS A 52 5.18 -8.09 -12.64
CA LYS A 52 4.29 -9.26 -12.57
C LYS A 52 3.52 -9.30 -11.26
N ILE A 53 4.21 -9.09 -10.14
CA ILE A 53 3.57 -9.07 -8.82
C ILE A 53 2.55 -7.94 -8.73
N ALA A 54 2.89 -6.76 -9.25
CA ALA A 54 1.98 -5.62 -9.25
C ALA A 54 0.72 -5.92 -10.08
N ALA A 55 0.89 -6.51 -11.26
CA ALA A 55 -0.24 -6.87 -12.12
C ALA A 55 -1.16 -7.89 -11.44
N GLU A 56 -0.59 -8.93 -10.85
CA GLU A 56 -1.37 -9.96 -10.16
C GLU A 56 -2.07 -9.41 -8.92
N THR A 57 -1.43 -8.48 -8.21
CA THR A 57 -2.03 -7.81 -7.06
C THR A 57 -3.21 -6.95 -7.47
N LEU A 58 -3.05 -6.17 -8.54
CA LEU A 58 -4.12 -5.31 -9.06
C LEU A 58 -5.29 -6.13 -9.62
N ASP A 59 -5.02 -7.31 -10.17
CA ASP A 59 -6.06 -8.21 -10.66
C ASP A 59 -6.76 -8.97 -9.53
N GLY A 60 -6.33 -8.83 -8.30
CA GLY A 60 -6.90 -9.57 -7.18
C GLY A 60 -6.44 -11.01 -7.08
N LYS A 61 -5.44 -11.43 -7.87
CA LYS A 61 -4.92 -12.80 -7.84
C LYS A 61 -3.98 -13.05 -6.67
N LEU A 62 -3.30 -12.01 -6.20
CA LEU A 62 -2.45 -12.08 -5.01
C LEU A 62 -3.15 -11.34 -3.88
N TRP A 63 -3.52 -12.08 -2.86
CA TRP A 63 -4.15 -11.50 -1.70
C TRP A 63 -3.80 -12.35 -0.48
N MET A 64 -3.37 -11.68 0.58
CA MET A 64 -2.91 -12.35 1.78
C MET A 64 -3.84 -11.99 2.94
N PRO A 65 -4.67 -12.94 3.39
CA PRO A 65 -5.66 -12.66 4.44
C PRO A 65 -5.05 -12.19 5.76
N ASP A 66 -3.84 -12.66 6.10
CA ASP A 66 -3.21 -12.31 7.37
C ASP A 66 -2.86 -10.83 7.48
N VAL A 67 -2.69 -10.15 6.36
CA VAL A 67 -2.40 -8.71 6.30
C VAL A 67 -3.46 -7.93 5.52
N ALA A 68 -4.62 -8.53 5.32
CA ALA A 68 -5.72 -7.88 4.61
C ALA A 68 -6.08 -6.56 5.28
N LYS A 69 -6.38 -5.54 4.46
CA LYS A 69 -6.76 -4.21 4.91
C LYS A 69 -5.62 -3.45 5.59
N SER A 70 -4.41 -3.99 5.60
CA SER A 70 -3.25 -3.29 6.14
C SER A 70 -2.91 -2.08 5.29
N THR A 71 -2.67 -0.95 5.95
CA THR A 71 -2.35 0.32 5.30
C THR A 71 -0.98 0.85 5.72
N HIS A 72 -0.40 0.29 6.77
CA HIS A 72 0.88 0.70 7.33
C HIS A 72 1.76 -0.50 7.61
N TYR A 73 3.07 -0.27 7.53
CA TYR A 73 4.04 -1.28 7.92
C TYR A 73 5.32 -0.58 8.39
N HIS A 74 6.14 -1.31 9.12
CA HIS A 74 7.49 -0.88 9.48
C HIS A 74 8.41 -2.09 9.61
N ASP A 75 9.71 -1.84 9.51
CA ASP A 75 10.70 -2.88 9.78
C ASP A 75 10.60 -3.33 11.24
N ASP A 76 10.90 -4.60 11.51
CA ASP A 76 10.72 -5.18 12.83
C ASP A 76 11.63 -4.56 13.91
N TRP A 77 12.70 -3.87 13.49
CA TRP A 77 13.61 -3.15 14.39
C TRP A 77 13.15 -1.72 14.69
N ALA A 78 12.17 -1.19 13.94
CA ALA A 78 11.68 0.17 14.11
C ALA A 78 10.56 0.25 15.15
N HIS A 79 10.41 1.41 15.78
CA HIS A 79 9.39 1.65 16.80
C HIS A 79 8.65 2.97 16.54
N PRO A 80 7.85 3.06 15.46
CA PRO A 80 7.13 4.29 15.14
C PRO A 80 6.07 4.63 16.19
N ASN A 81 5.85 5.90 16.43
CA ASN A 81 4.86 6.34 17.41
C ASN A 81 3.42 5.97 17.04
N TRP A 82 3.11 5.90 15.74
CA TRP A 82 1.75 5.62 15.28
C TRP A 82 1.27 4.19 15.56
N VAL A 83 2.17 3.28 15.91
CA VAL A 83 1.84 1.86 16.16
C VAL A 83 0.72 1.71 17.19
N ARG A 84 0.76 2.52 18.26
CA ARG A 84 -0.21 2.43 19.34
C ARG A 84 -1.64 2.79 18.92
N GLU A 85 -1.77 3.51 17.81
CA GLU A 85 -3.07 3.95 17.29
C GLU A 85 -3.65 2.99 16.25
N MET A 86 -2.90 1.95 15.91
CA MET A 86 -3.23 1.01 14.85
C MET A 86 -3.43 -0.40 15.41
N LYS A 87 -4.14 -1.24 14.66
CA LYS A 87 -4.25 -2.65 15.00
C LYS A 87 -3.17 -3.43 14.26
N ARG A 88 -2.35 -4.16 15.01
CA ARG A 88 -1.37 -5.06 14.44
C ARG A 88 -2.06 -6.23 13.74
N MET A 89 -1.67 -6.53 12.51
CA MET A 89 -2.19 -7.65 11.73
C MET A 89 -1.27 -8.86 11.79
N ASP A 90 -0.11 -8.78 11.16
CA ASP A 90 0.84 -9.89 11.15
C ASP A 90 2.24 -9.40 10.81
N LYS A 91 3.22 -10.25 11.06
CA LYS A 91 4.60 -10.04 10.67
C LYS A 91 4.92 -10.98 9.51
N LEU A 92 5.36 -10.42 8.38
CA LEU A 92 5.77 -11.17 7.21
C LEU A 92 7.19 -10.76 6.84
N GLY A 93 8.10 -11.73 6.85
CA GLY A 93 9.52 -11.43 6.69
C GLY A 93 9.97 -10.52 7.81
N GLY A 94 10.67 -9.45 7.49
CA GLY A 94 11.10 -8.44 8.46
C GLY A 94 10.14 -7.27 8.62
N LEU A 95 8.90 -7.38 8.15
CA LEU A 95 7.93 -6.28 8.16
C LEU A 95 6.72 -6.64 9.03
N ILE A 96 6.29 -5.69 9.85
CA ILE A 96 5.09 -5.80 10.67
C ILE A 96 4.01 -4.90 10.08
N PHE A 97 2.83 -5.46 9.83
CA PHE A 97 1.73 -4.80 9.15
C PHE A 97 0.62 -4.40 10.12
N TYR A 98 -0.02 -3.27 9.83
CA TYR A 98 -1.08 -2.68 10.66
C TYR A 98 -2.23 -2.17 9.82
N ARG A 99 -3.43 -2.19 10.40
CA ARG A 99 -4.61 -1.55 9.83
C ARG A 99 -5.18 -0.51 10.79
N PRO A 100 -5.94 0.49 10.29
CA PRO A 100 -6.67 1.40 11.17
C PRO A 100 -7.67 0.62 12.03
N ARG A 101 -7.79 1.00 13.31
CA ARG A 101 -8.67 0.29 14.23
C ARG A 101 -10.14 0.37 13.85
N ASN A 102 -10.56 1.52 13.32
CA ASN A 102 -11.96 1.77 12.99
C ASN A 102 -12.29 1.43 11.54
N TRP A 103 -11.37 0.84 10.81
CA TRP A 103 -11.56 0.48 9.41
C TRP A 103 -11.03 -0.93 9.18
N GLY A 104 -11.84 -1.74 8.51
CA GLY A 104 -11.47 -3.12 8.28
C GLY A 104 -11.80 -4.03 9.46
N ASP A 105 -12.57 -3.57 10.42
CA ASP A 105 -12.99 -4.35 11.59
C ASP A 105 -14.23 -5.21 11.33
N GLY A 106 -14.76 -5.15 10.11
CA GLY A 106 -15.96 -5.88 9.72
C GLY A 106 -17.23 -5.04 9.77
N SER A 107 -17.13 -3.81 10.25
CA SER A 107 -18.31 -2.92 10.34
C SER A 107 -18.66 -2.27 9.02
N GLU A 108 -17.67 -2.08 8.12
CA GLU A 108 -17.90 -1.59 6.77
C GLU A 108 -17.87 -2.74 5.76
N GLU A 109 -18.55 -2.55 4.63
CA GLU A 109 -18.59 -3.53 3.58
C GLU A 109 -17.21 -3.71 2.93
N PRO A 110 -16.62 -4.89 3.02
CA PRO A 110 -15.31 -5.14 2.43
C PRO A 110 -15.42 -5.27 0.91
N LYS A 111 -14.73 -4.39 0.20
CA LYS A 111 -14.62 -4.46 -1.26
C LYS A 111 -13.22 -4.88 -1.69
N TRP A 112 -12.57 -5.58 -0.81
CA TRP A 112 -11.20 -6.05 -1.01
C TRP A 112 -11.19 -7.13 -2.07
N GLY A 113 -10.42 -6.89 -3.14
CA GLY A 113 -10.38 -7.80 -4.27
C GLY A 113 -11.62 -7.73 -5.15
N ASP A 114 -12.49 -6.76 -4.97
CA ASP A 114 -13.62 -6.52 -5.85
C ASP A 114 -13.08 -6.17 -7.25
N PRO A 115 -13.43 -6.96 -8.29
CA PRO A 115 -12.92 -6.71 -9.63
C PRO A 115 -13.20 -5.30 -10.16
N LYS A 116 -14.34 -4.72 -9.82
CA LYS A 116 -14.69 -3.37 -10.25
C LYS A 116 -13.78 -2.32 -9.62
N THR A 117 -13.50 -2.47 -8.32
CA THR A 117 -12.62 -1.56 -7.60
C THR A 117 -11.19 -1.70 -8.08
N THR A 118 -10.74 -2.94 -8.30
CA THR A 118 -9.41 -3.22 -8.83
C THR A 118 -9.24 -2.63 -10.22
N ALA A 119 -10.24 -2.83 -11.11
CA ALA A 119 -10.22 -2.25 -12.45
C ALA A 119 -10.14 -0.73 -12.42
N LYS A 120 -10.84 -0.08 -11.49
CA LYS A 120 -10.76 1.37 -11.30
C LYS A 120 -9.35 1.81 -10.92
N SER A 121 -8.70 1.07 -10.01
CA SER A 121 -7.32 1.36 -9.61
C SER A 121 -6.35 1.21 -10.78
N VAL A 122 -6.51 0.18 -11.59
CA VAL A 122 -5.70 -0.05 -12.79
C VAL A 122 -5.89 1.08 -13.80
N ALA A 123 -7.13 1.52 -14.00
CA ALA A 123 -7.43 2.58 -14.98
C ALA A 123 -6.76 3.91 -14.62
N ASN A 124 -6.39 4.11 -13.36
CA ASN A 124 -5.74 5.33 -12.89
C ASN A 124 -4.20 5.24 -12.91
N LEU A 125 -3.65 4.13 -13.39
CA LEU A 125 -2.21 3.99 -13.57
C LEU A 125 -1.77 4.59 -14.89
#